data_966ab00d67d268d74c2244afa1cbb3d0
#
_entry.id   966ab00d67d268d74c2244afa1cbb3d0
#
_cell.length_a   1.000
_cell.length_b   1.000
_cell.length_c   1.000
_cell.angle_alpha   90.00
_cell.angle_beta   90.00
_cell.angle_gamma   90.00
#
_symmetry.space_group_name_H-M   'P 1'
#
loop_
_entity.id
_entity.type
_entity.pdbx_description
1 polymer ?
#
loop_
_entity_poly.entity_id
_entity_poly.type
_entity_poly.pdbx_seq_one_letter_code
_entity_poly.pdbx_strand_id
1 'polypeptide(L)'
;MPYSQIVGAGHYVPENVVTNHDLEKLIDTSDAWIRERTGIEERRFFTPGKDTVTSMAREASLKAIDRAGLQPSDIEFIVFATITSDYYFPGCGVLLQRELNLPGIGALDIKNQCSGFIYALSVADQFIKAGTYK
;
A
#
# COMPACT_ATOMS: atom_id res chain seq x y z
N MET A 1 26.71 -7.49 10.46
CA MET A 1 25.58 -6.53 10.47
C MET A 1 24.31 -7.31 10.13
N PRO A 2 23.18 -7.05 10.77
CA PRO A 2 21.93 -7.71 10.40
C PRO A 2 21.56 -7.33 8.95
N TYR A 3 20.93 -8.25 8.26
CA TYR A 3 20.42 -8.05 6.90
C TYR A 3 18.91 -7.93 6.96
N SER A 4 18.33 -7.00 6.20
CA SER A 4 16.90 -6.94 6.03
C SER A 4 16.46 -7.97 4.99
N GLN A 5 15.33 -8.61 5.24
CA GLN A 5 14.72 -9.58 4.33
C GLN A 5 13.23 -9.27 4.16
N ILE A 6 12.74 -9.33 2.94
CA ILE A 6 11.30 -9.32 2.68
C ILE A 6 10.78 -10.73 2.92
N VAL A 7 10.00 -10.93 3.96
CA VAL A 7 9.44 -12.24 4.37
C VAL A 7 8.00 -12.45 3.94
N GLY A 8 7.29 -11.39 3.59
CA GLY A 8 5.91 -11.46 3.10
C GLY A 8 5.56 -10.31 2.18
N ALA A 9 4.68 -10.56 1.24
CA ALA A 9 4.11 -9.56 0.37
C ALA A 9 2.62 -9.76 0.21
N GLY A 10 1.85 -8.68 0.17
CA GLY A 10 0.41 -8.72 0.00
C GLY A 10 -0.08 -7.59 -0.90
N HIS A 11 -1.23 -7.81 -1.50
CA HIS A 11 -1.89 -6.79 -2.30
C HIS A 11 -3.41 -6.84 -2.10
N TYR A 12 -4.03 -5.72 -2.34
CA TYR A 12 -5.48 -5.60 -2.45
C TYR A 12 -5.80 -4.73 -3.67
N VAL A 13 -6.85 -5.08 -4.36
CA VAL A 13 -7.42 -4.27 -5.45
C VAL A 13 -8.92 -4.14 -5.22
N PRO A 14 -9.52 -2.98 -5.45
CA PRO A 14 -10.97 -2.77 -5.34
C PRO A 14 -11.76 -3.71 -6.27
N GLU A 15 -13.01 -3.96 -5.91
CA GLU A 15 -13.89 -4.85 -6.70
C GLU A 15 -14.37 -4.21 -8.00
N ASN A 16 -14.44 -2.86 -8.05
CA ASN A 16 -14.94 -2.12 -9.19
C ASN A 16 -13.97 -2.21 -10.38
N VAL A 17 -14.29 -3.08 -11.33
CA VAL A 17 -13.54 -3.27 -12.58
C VAL A 17 -13.95 -2.22 -13.58
N VAL A 18 -12.98 -1.55 -14.18
CA VAL A 18 -13.18 -0.58 -15.28
C VAL A 18 -12.34 -1.03 -16.47
N THR A 19 -13.01 -1.42 -17.55
CA THR A 19 -12.38 -1.86 -18.79
C THR A 19 -11.91 -0.67 -19.65
N ASN A 20 -11.10 -0.93 -20.68
CA ASN A 20 -10.76 0.09 -21.66
C ASN A 20 -12.02 0.64 -22.37
N HIS A 21 -12.98 -0.23 -22.70
CA HIS A 21 -14.25 0.19 -23.29
C HIS A 21 -15.11 1.07 -22.38
N ASP A 22 -14.97 0.92 -21.06
CA ASP A 22 -15.63 1.86 -20.13
C ASP A 22 -14.93 3.22 -20.13
N LEU A 23 -13.61 3.25 -20.27
CA LEU A 23 -12.88 4.50 -20.41
C LEU A 23 -13.20 5.26 -21.70
N GLU A 24 -13.42 4.56 -22.82
CA GLU A 24 -13.84 5.18 -24.10
C GLU A 24 -15.11 6.02 -23.96
N LYS A 25 -15.98 5.70 -22.99
CA LYS A 25 -17.20 6.45 -22.70
C LYS A 25 -16.95 7.73 -21.90
N LEU A 26 -15.79 7.87 -21.29
CA LEU A 26 -15.44 8.94 -20.35
C LEU A 26 -14.42 9.92 -20.90
N ILE A 27 -13.48 9.42 -21.72
CA ILE A 27 -12.37 10.20 -22.26
C ILE A 27 -12.08 9.80 -23.71
N ASP A 28 -11.43 10.67 -24.45
CA ASP A 28 -11.00 10.42 -25.84
C ASP A 28 -9.82 9.44 -25.85
N THR A 29 -10.11 8.15 -26.01
CA THR A 29 -9.15 7.05 -26.08
C THR A 29 -9.75 5.85 -26.80
N SER A 30 -8.99 4.75 -26.99
CA SER A 30 -9.50 3.48 -27.48
C SER A 30 -8.80 2.29 -26.82
N ASP A 31 -9.50 1.14 -26.77
CA ASP A 31 -8.92 -0.11 -26.27
C ASP A 31 -7.63 -0.45 -27.02
N ALA A 32 -7.63 -0.33 -28.35
CA ALA A 32 -6.46 -0.60 -29.19
C ALA A 32 -5.28 0.31 -28.82
N TRP A 33 -5.52 1.60 -28.61
CA TRP A 33 -4.47 2.56 -28.24
C TRP A 33 -3.86 2.24 -26.87
N ILE A 34 -4.71 1.91 -25.88
CA ILE A 34 -4.25 1.59 -24.51
C ILE A 34 -3.45 0.29 -24.52
N ARG A 35 -3.94 -0.77 -25.19
CA ARG A 35 -3.26 -2.07 -25.25
C ARG A 35 -1.93 -1.98 -25.95
N GLU A 36 -1.85 -1.30 -27.09
CA GLU A 36 -0.59 -1.14 -27.84
C GLU A 36 0.50 -0.49 -27.00
N ARG A 37 0.15 0.50 -26.18
CA ARG A 37 1.12 1.29 -25.40
C ARG A 37 1.43 0.73 -24.03
N THR A 38 0.50 0.02 -23.39
CA THR A 38 0.61 -0.35 -21.98
C THR A 38 0.36 -1.83 -21.71
N GLY A 39 -0.30 -2.53 -22.62
CA GLY A 39 -0.78 -3.90 -22.40
C GLY A 39 -1.96 -3.98 -21.42
N ILE A 40 -2.48 -2.85 -20.91
CA ILE A 40 -3.54 -2.84 -19.90
C ILE A 40 -4.90 -3.06 -20.56
N GLU A 41 -5.66 -4.00 -20.04
CA GLU A 41 -7.02 -4.31 -20.49
C GLU A 41 -8.09 -3.77 -19.55
N GLU A 42 -7.82 -3.79 -18.26
CA GLU A 42 -8.70 -3.32 -17.19
C GLU A 42 -7.90 -2.72 -16.02
N ARG A 43 -8.57 -1.95 -15.18
CA ARG A 43 -8.06 -1.44 -13.90
C ARG A 43 -9.15 -1.52 -12.85
N ARG A 44 -8.76 -1.30 -11.61
CA ARG A 44 -9.68 -1.29 -10.49
C ARG A 44 -9.83 0.12 -9.97
N PHE A 45 -11.04 0.59 -9.94
CA PHE A 45 -11.36 1.89 -9.40
C PHE A 45 -11.83 1.77 -7.95
N PHE A 46 -11.35 2.67 -7.16
CA PHE A 46 -11.81 2.96 -5.83
C PHE A 46 -13.33 3.20 -5.81
N THR A 47 -14.03 2.66 -4.81
CA THR A 47 -15.46 2.84 -4.61
C THR A 47 -15.68 3.80 -3.44
N PRO A 48 -16.18 5.03 -3.68
CA PRO A 48 -16.48 5.98 -2.62
C PRO A 48 -17.40 5.38 -1.55
N GLY A 49 -17.08 5.62 -0.28
CA GLY A 49 -17.84 5.11 0.86
C GLY A 49 -17.55 3.65 1.24
N LYS A 50 -16.85 2.89 0.38
CA LYS A 50 -16.41 1.51 0.65
C LYS A 50 -14.90 1.42 0.84
N ASP A 51 -14.15 1.97 -0.11
CA ASP A 51 -12.70 1.90 -0.11
C ASP A 51 -12.08 3.19 0.47
N THR A 52 -11.01 3.04 1.23
CA THR A 52 -10.09 4.10 1.62
C THR A 52 -8.67 3.62 1.40
N VAL A 53 -7.69 4.51 1.35
CA VAL A 53 -6.28 4.12 1.24
C VAL A 53 -5.88 3.23 2.42
N THR A 54 -6.36 3.58 3.61
CA THR A 54 -6.09 2.80 4.84
C THR A 54 -6.77 1.43 4.81
N SER A 55 -8.04 1.34 4.40
CA SER A 55 -8.75 0.04 4.34
C SER A 55 -8.11 -0.91 3.33
N MET A 56 -7.72 -0.41 2.16
CA MET A 56 -7.01 -1.18 1.15
C MET A 56 -5.64 -1.64 1.65
N ALA A 57 -4.91 -0.77 2.35
CA ALA A 57 -3.62 -1.10 2.96
C ALA A 57 -3.77 -2.16 4.06
N ARG A 58 -4.84 -2.10 4.87
CA ARG A 58 -5.15 -3.12 5.87
C ARG A 58 -5.28 -4.51 5.24
N GLU A 59 -6.08 -4.65 4.20
CA GLU A 59 -6.30 -5.93 3.52
C GLU A 59 -4.99 -6.47 2.89
N ALA A 60 -4.19 -5.58 2.28
CA ALA A 60 -2.88 -5.95 1.74
C ALA A 60 -1.91 -6.37 2.84
N SER A 61 -1.88 -5.65 3.98
CA SER A 61 -1.01 -5.93 5.12
C SER A 61 -1.33 -7.28 5.77
N LEU A 62 -2.62 -7.57 6.00
CA LEU A 62 -3.03 -8.85 6.57
C LEU A 62 -2.58 -10.04 5.70
N LYS A 63 -2.67 -9.92 4.37
CA LYS A 63 -2.17 -10.94 3.44
C LYS A 63 -0.64 -11.06 3.49
N ALA A 64 0.08 -9.95 3.65
CA ALA A 64 1.54 -9.97 3.76
C ALA A 64 1.99 -10.66 5.06
N ILE A 65 1.34 -10.33 6.17
CA ILE A 65 1.59 -10.91 7.49
C ILE A 65 1.33 -12.42 7.49
N ASP A 66 0.17 -12.85 6.95
CA ASP A 66 -0.20 -14.26 6.83
C ASP A 66 0.83 -15.04 5.99
N ARG A 67 1.22 -14.51 4.83
CA ARG A 67 2.25 -15.13 3.97
C ARG A 67 3.64 -15.19 4.60
N ALA A 68 3.93 -14.30 5.53
CA ALA A 68 5.16 -14.34 6.31
C ALA A 68 5.11 -15.38 7.44
N GLY A 69 3.94 -15.99 7.72
CA GLY A 69 3.72 -16.87 8.86
C GLY A 69 3.73 -16.14 10.20
N LEU A 70 3.43 -14.84 10.20
CA LEU A 70 3.44 -13.95 11.37
C LEU A 70 2.01 -13.63 11.82
N GLN A 71 1.92 -13.02 13.00
CA GLN A 71 0.70 -12.41 13.53
C GLN A 71 0.82 -10.88 13.49
N PRO A 72 -0.29 -10.14 13.43
CA PRO A 72 -0.24 -8.68 13.52
C PRO A 72 0.54 -8.18 14.74
N SER A 73 0.47 -8.87 15.87
CA SER A 73 1.21 -8.54 17.11
C SER A 73 2.74 -8.63 16.98
N ASP A 74 3.24 -9.26 15.92
CA ASP A 74 4.69 -9.38 15.67
C ASP A 74 5.24 -8.14 14.94
N ILE A 75 4.36 -7.24 14.50
CA ILE A 75 4.74 -6.00 13.81
C ILE A 75 5.17 -4.95 14.84
N GLU A 76 6.38 -4.44 14.68
CA GLU A 76 6.96 -3.44 15.60
C GLU A 76 6.90 -2.02 15.04
N PHE A 77 6.78 -1.85 13.71
CA PHE A 77 6.78 -0.54 13.07
C PHE A 77 6.07 -0.54 11.72
N ILE A 78 5.46 0.58 11.36
CA ILE A 78 4.82 0.80 10.06
C ILE A 78 5.53 1.92 9.32
N VAL A 79 5.96 1.68 8.08
CA VAL A 79 6.37 2.73 7.14
C VAL A 79 5.33 2.78 6.02
N PHE A 80 4.57 3.86 5.97
CA PHE A 80 3.47 4.03 5.02
C PHE A 80 3.85 5.05 3.94
N ALA A 81 3.87 4.60 2.68
CA ALA A 81 4.24 5.46 1.55
C ALA A 81 3.02 5.75 0.67
N THR A 82 2.53 6.98 0.68
CA THR A 82 1.47 7.47 -0.20
C THR A 82 1.46 8.99 -0.31
N ILE A 83 1.00 9.52 -1.44
CA ILE A 83 0.70 10.97 -1.59
C ILE A 83 -0.80 11.25 -1.51
N THR A 84 -1.64 10.21 -1.56
CA THR A 84 -3.11 10.30 -1.58
C THR A 84 -3.69 9.80 -0.28
N SER A 85 -3.22 10.36 0.85
CA SER A 85 -3.70 9.99 2.20
C SER A 85 -5.21 10.22 2.34
N ASP A 86 -5.88 9.38 3.13
CA ASP A 86 -7.30 9.53 3.44
C ASP A 86 -7.61 10.88 4.12
N TYR A 87 -6.67 11.35 4.94
CA TYR A 87 -6.71 12.65 5.60
C TYR A 87 -5.37 13.37 5.47
N TYR A 88 -5.40 14.69 5.50
CA TYR A 88 -4.17 15.48 5.57
C TYR A 88 -3.42 15.20 6.88
N PHE A 89 -4.16 15.07 7.97
CA PHE A 89 -3.68 14.75 9.32
C PHE A 89 -4.78 14.00 10.10
N PRO A 90 -4.46 12.92 10.86
CA PRO A 90 -3.15 12.25 10.89
C PRO A 90 -2.85 11.51 9.57
N GLY A 91 -1.62 11.02 9.39
CA GLY A 91 -1.24 10.22 8.22
C GLY A 91 -1.85 8.82 8.22
N CYS A 92 -1.73 8.11 7.09
CA CYS A 92 -2.29 6.75 6.94
C CYS A 92 -1.56 5.71 7.80
N GLY A 93 -0.31 5.93 8.19
CA GLY A 93 0.45 5.01 9.04
C GLY A 93 -0.21 4.77 10.39
N VAL A 94 -0.63 5.82 11.09
CA VAL A 94 -1.34 5.70 12.38
C VAL A 94 -2.78 5.21 12.21
N LEU A 95 -3.41 5.48 11.07
CA LEU A 95 -4.73 4.93 10.77
C LEU A 95 -4.64 3.41 10.54
N LEU A 96 -3.64 2.95 9.80
CA LEU A 96 -3.38 1.53 9.59
C LEU A 96 -3.02 0.82 10.90
N GLN A 97 -2.22 1.45 11.76
CA GLN A 97 -1.93 0.96 13.10
C GLN A 97 -3.21 0.67 13.88
N ARG A 98 -4.17 1.60 13.84
CA ARG A 98 -5.48 1.44 14.48
C ARG A 98 -6.27 0.29 13.82
N GLU A 99 -6.33 0.23 12.50
CA GLU A 99 -7.08 -0.80 11.75
C GLU A 99 -6.52 -2.22 11.99
N LEU A 100 -5.21 -2.34 12.23
CA LEU A 100 -4.55 -3.59 12.58
C LEU A 100 -4.59 -3.90 14.08
N ASN A 101 -5.18 -3.01 14.90
CA ASN A 101 -5.23 -3.11 16.37
C ASN A 101 -3.84 -3.28 17.01
N LEU A 102 -2.89 -2.42 16.64
CA LEU A 102 -1.51 -2.43 17.08
C LEU A 102 -1.16 -1.22 17.97
N PRO A 103 -1.71 -1.12 19.19
CA PRO A 103 -1.42 0.02 20.06
C PRO A 103 0.05 0.00 20.48
N GLY A 104 0.67 1.18 20.48
CA GLY A 104 2.03 1.37 21.04
C GLY A 104 3.19 1.13 20.08
N ILE A 105 2.95 0.72 18.82
CA ILE A 105 4.02 0.68 17.81
C ILE A 105 4.21 2.05 17.14
N GLY A 106 5.38 2.28 16.55
CA GLY A 106 5.63 3.48 15.76
C GLY A 106 5.03 3.41 14.37
N ALA A 107 4.69 4.58 13.80
CA ALA A 107 4.25 4.70 12.41
C ALA A 107 4.87 5.95 11.77
N LEU A 108 5.40 5.81 10.57
CA LEU A 108 6.00 6.88 9.78
C LEU A 108 5.34 6.95 8.40
N ASP A 109 4.83 8.11 8.05
CA ASP A 109 4.30 8.39 6.71
C ASP A 109 5.35 9.05 5.83
N ILE A 110 5.56 8.50 4.64
CA ILE A 110 6.44 9.04 3.60
C ILE A 110 5.56 9.57 2.46
N LYS A 111 5.48 10.89 2.33
CA LYS A 111 4.78 11.56 1.23
C LYS A 111 5.74 11.82 0.09
N ASN A 112 6.02 10.80 -0.68
CA ASN A 112 6.82 10.91 -1.88
C ASN A 112 6.12 10.13 -3.02
N GLN A 113 6.34 10.57 -4.25
CA GLN A 113 5.64 10.07 -5.43
C GLN A 113 6.12 8.65 -5.83
N CYS A 114 6.53 8.49 -7.08
CA CYS A 114 6.89 7.19 -7.67
C CYS A 114 8.02 6.45 -6.96
N SER A 115 8.92 7.16 -6.27
CA SER A 115 10.02 6.59 -5.48
C SER A 115 9.69 6.35 -4.00
N GLY A 116 8.45 6.66 -3.55
CA GLY A 116 8.06 6.58 -2.14
C GLY A 116 8.27 5.20 -1.53
N PHE A 117 7.95 4.13 -2.28
CA PHE A 117 8.16 2.76 -1.84
C PHE A 117 9.65 2.43 -1.62
N ILE A 118 10.52 2.88 -2.51
CA ILE A 118 11.98 2.66 -2.39
C ILE A 118 12.54 3.40 -1.18
N TYR A 119 12.09 4.63 -0.93
CA TYR A 119 12.48 5.35 0.27
C TYR A 119 11.96 4.70 1.54
N ALA A 120 10.72 4.18 1.52
CA ALA A 120 10.16 3.42 2.65
C ALA A 120 11.00 2.18 2.96
N LEU A 121 11.39 1.41 1.94
CA LEU A 121 12.29 0.26 2.11
C LEU A 121 13.66 0.68 2.67
N SER A 122 14.23 1.78 2.19
CA SER A 122 15.51 2.29 2.68
C SER A 122 15.44 2.68 4.16
N VAL A 123 14.35 3.33 4.58
CA VAL A 123 14.13 3.68 5.98
C VAL A 123 13.97 2.44 6.85
N ALA A 124 13.15 1.48 6.42
CA ALA A 124 12.93 0.23 7.14
C ALA A 124 14.24 -0.59 7.27
N ASP A 125 15.04 -0.67 6.20
CA ASP A 125 16.36 -1.31 6.21
C ASP A 125 17.30 -0.69 7.24
N GLN A 126 17.32 0.65 7.35
CA GLN A 126 18.17 1.32 8.33
C GLN A 126 17.69 1.08 9.77
N PHE A 127 16.40 1.03 10.03
CA PHE A 127 15.89 0.70 11.35
C PHE A 127 16.29 -0.72 11.79
N ILE A 128 16.21 -1.70 10.89
CA ILE A 128 16.64 -3.08 11.15
C ILE A 128 18.16 -3.14 11.37
N LYS A 129 18.94 -2.50 10.50
CA LYS A 129 20.43 -2.49 10.63
C LYS A 129 20.91 -1.80 11.89
N ALA A 130 20.22 -0.77 12.34
CA ALA A 130 20.50 -0.07 13.59
C ALA A 130 20.04 -0.85 14.83
N GLY A 131 19.28 -1.95 14.65
CA GLY A 131 18.71 -2.72 15.74
C GLY A 131 17.57 -2.00 16.47
N THR A 132 16.96 -1.00 15.83
CA THR A 132 15.83 -0.26 16.42
C THR A 132 14.56 -1.10 16.40
N TYR A 133 14.35 -1.84 15.32
CA TYR A 133 13.24 -2.79 15.10
C TYR A 133 13.78 -4.09 14.48
N LYS A 134 12.96 -5.14 14.53
CA LYS A 134 13.28 -6.47 13.95
C LYS A 134 12.61 -6.68 12.60
#